data_a5bda64f5606d145dc5f5ff2dab4a5c3
#
_entry.id   a5bda64f5606d145dc5f5ff2dab4a5c3
#
_cell.length_a   1.000
_cell.length_b   1.000
_cell.length_c   1.000
_cell.angle_alpha   90.00
_cell.angle_beta   90.00
_cell.angle_gamma   90.00
#
_symmetry.space_group_name_H-M   'P 1'
#
loop_
_entity.id
_entity.type
_entity.pdbx_description
1 polymer ?
#
loop_
_entity_poly.entity_id
_entity_poly.type
_entity_poly.pdbx_seq_one_letter_code
_entity_poly.pdbx_strand_id
1 'polypeptide(L)'
;MIDSEASDGPAITVVEYRIDSRTAVEFLEAMKELKRIRLRDGAIRWNLSRDTADPQRYVETFVAESWADHLRQHERVTAADRAVEERVEAFHLGPDPPKTTHLVGEELSS
;
A
#
# COMPACT_ATOMS: atom_id res chain seq x y z
N MET A 1 -12.28 25.06 2.13
CA MET A 1 -12.68 23.68 2.20
C MET A 1 -11.51 22.75 2.33
N ILE A 2 -11.53 22.00 3.38
CA ILE A 2 -10.44 21.06 3.67
C ILE A 2 -10.29 20.01 2.58
N ASP A 3 -11.42 19.58 2.01
CA ASP A 3 -11.43 18.52 1.02
C ASP A 3 -10.65 18.85 -0.24
N SER A 4 -10.76 20.10 -0.72
CA SER A 4 -10.03 20.47 -1.91
C SER A 4 -8.52 20.56 -1.65
N GLU A 5 -8.13 20.98 -0.44
CA GLU A 5 -6.72 20.97 -0.08
C GLU A 5 -6.18 19.56 0.02
N ALA A 6 -6.94 18.64 0.61
CA ALA A 6 -6.54 17.25 0.74
C ALA A 6 -6.39 16.57 -0.62
N SER A 7 -7.15 17.01 -1.64
CA SER A 7 -7.08 16.41 -2.96
C SER A 7 -5.96 16.97 -3.83
N ASP A 8 -5.35 18.08 -3.41
CA ASP A 8 -4.31 18.75 -4.21
C ASP A 8 -2.92 18.16 -4.04
N GLY A 9 -2.67 17.46 -2.96
CA GLY A 9 -1.36 16.87 -2.72
C GLY A 9 -1.34 15.39 -3.09
N PRO A 10 -0.14 14.83 -3.25
CA PRO A 10 -0.03 13.38 -3.47
C PRO A 10 -0.56 12.60 -2.29
N ALA A 11 -1.27 11.52 -2.58
CA ALA A 11 -1.82 10.63 -1.57
C ALA A 11 -0.84 9.48 -1.36
N ILE A 12 -0.35 9.33 -0.14
CA ILE A 12 0.63 8.31 0.21
C ILE A 12 -0.05 7.28 1.10
N THR A 13 0.03 6.01 0.70
CA THR A 13 -0.48 4.90 1.50
C THR A 13 0.69 4.09 2.01
N VAL A 14 0.68 3.80 3.30
CA VAL A 14 1.71 2.99 3.95
C VAL A 14 1.02 1.80 4.59
N VAL A 15 1.43 0.59 4.20
CA VAL A 15 0.85 -0.64 4.76
C VAL A 15 1.97 -1.42 5.45
N GLU A 16 1.77 -1.72 6.73
CA GLU A 16 2.77 -2.44 7.51
C GLU A 16 2.34 -3.88 7.69
N TYR A 17 3.21 -4.80 7.26
CA TYR A 17 2.99 -6.23 7.36
C TYR A 17 3.96 -6.85 8.34
N ARG A 18 3.51 -7.89 9.04
CA ARG A 18 4.37 -8.67 9.89
C ARG A 18 4.44 -10.08 9.32
N ILE A 19 5.60 -10.47 8.84
CA ILE A 19 5.76 -11.68 8.03
C ILE A 19 6.73 -12.63 8.68
N ASP A 20 6.33 -13.90 8.80
CA ASP A 20 7.21 -14.96 9.27
C ASP A 20 8.32 -15.16 8.22
N SER A 21 9.57 -15.21 8.67
CA SER A 21 10.71 -15.38 7.77
C SER A 21 10.60 -16.66 6.93
N ARG A 22 9.92 -17.68 7.44
CA ARG A 22 9.76 -18.95 6.72
C ARG A 22 8.83 -18.83 5.51
N THR A 23 7.99 -17.80 5.47
CA THR A 23 7.06 -17.59 4.36
C THR A 23 7.38 -16.33 3.56
N ALA A 24 8.54 -15.72 3.83
CA ALA A 24 8.89 -14.45 3.19
C ALA A 24 8.98 -14.55 1.66
N VAL A 25 9.50 -15.65 1.14
CA VAL A 25 9.63 -15.83 -0.31
C VAL A 25 8.24 -15.83 -0.97
N GLU A 26 7.32 -16.60 -0.41
CA GLU A 26 5.96 -16.68 -0.94
C GLU A 26 5.24 -15.35 -0.79
N PHE A 27 5.47 -14.63 0.30
CA PHE A 27 4.92 -13.29 0.49
C PHE A 27 5.41 -12.35 -0.62
N LEU A 28 6.71 -12.36 -0.89
CA LEU A 28 7.29 -11.49 -1.92
C LEU A 28 6.73 -11.81 -3.31
N GLU A 29 6.48 -13.08 -3.61
CA GLU A 29 5.85 -13.46 -4.87
C GLU A 29 4.42 -12.90 -4.97
N ALA A 30 3.65 -13.00 -3.88
CA ALA A 30 2.30 -12.44 -3.85
C ALA A 30 2.33 -10.93 -4.01
N MET A 31 3.33 -10.27 -3.42
CA MET A 31 3.47 -8.81 -3.52
C MET A 31 3.75 -8.35 -4.94
N LYS A 32 4.33 -9.17 -5.79
CA LYS A 32 4.53 -8.82 -7.20
C LYS A 32 3.19 -8.59 -7.91
N GLU A 33 2.20 -9.41 -7.60
CA GLU A 33 0.87 -9.23 -8.17
C GLU A 33 0.20 -7.98 -7.62
N LEU A 34 0.33 -7.74 -6.32
CA LEU A 34 -0.25 -6.56 -5.70
C LEU A 34 0.38 -5.28 -6.26
N LYS A 35 1.70 -5.28 -6.46
CA LYS A 35 2.39 -4.17 -7.10
C LYS A 35 1.77 -3.84 -8.47
N ARG A 36 1.52 -4.86 -9.28
CA ARG A 36 0.93 -4.66 -10.61
C ARG A 36 -0.43 -4.00 -10.50
N ILE A 37 -1.24 -4.44 -9.54
CA ILE A 37 -2.57 -3.86 -9.32
C ILE A 37 -2.45 -2.40 -8.91
N ARG A 38 -1.54 -2.07 -7.97
CA ARG A 38 -1.34 -0.70 -7.53
C ARG A 38 -0.96 0.22 -8.70
N LEU A 39 0.00 -0.24 -9.51
CA LEU A 39 0.47 0.56 -10.65
C LEU A 39 -0.59 0.67 -11.73
N ARG A 40 -1.31 -0.41 -12.03
CA ARG A 40 -2.40 -0.38 -12.99
C ARG A 40 -3.47 0.63 -12.58
N ASP A 41 -3.74 0.73 -11.28
CA ASP A 41 -4.80 1.58 -10.76
C ASP A 41 -4.36 3.02 -10.54
N GLY A 42 -3.13 3.37 -10.89
CA GLY A 42 -2.71 4.76 -10.91
C GLY A 42 -1.65 5.16 -9.90
N ALA A 43 -1.09 4.22 -9.16
CA ALA A 43 0.04 4.55 -8.32
C ALA A 43 1.21 4.98 -9.22
N ILE A 44 1.77 6.14 -8.94
CA ILE A 44 2.91 6.67 -9.69
C ILE A 44 4.24 6.26 -9.09
N ARG A 45 4.19 5.67 -7.90
CA ARG A 45 5.38 5.19 -7.20
C ARG A 45 4.97 4.05 -6.27
N TRP A 46 5.79 3.02 -6.22
CA TRP A 46 5.55 1.87 -5.36
C TRP A 46 6.86 1.34 -4.82
N ASN A 47 6.89 1.05 -3.53
CA ASN A 47 8.08 0.49 -2.87
C ASN A 47 7.67 -0.53 -1.83
N LEU A 48 8.51 -1.53 -1.66
CA LEU A 48 8.39 -2.48 -0.55
C LEU A 48 9.73 -2.52 0.15
N SER A 49 9.73 -2.32 1.47
CA SER A 49 10.95 -2.27 2.27
C SER A 49 10.83 -3.22 3.45
N ARG A 50 11.97 -3.70 3.93
CA ARG A 50 12.04 -4.50 5.14
C ARG A 50 12.81 -3.71 6.20
N ASP A 51 12.30 -3.74 7.43
CA ASP A 51 12.91 -3.05 8.54
C ASP A 51 14.24 -3.72 8.88
N THR A 52 15.32 -2.94 8.96
CA THR A 52 16.65 -3.49 9.26
C THR A 52 16.78 -3.92 10.71
N ALA A 53 15.98 -3.35 11.61
CA ALA A 53 16.00 -3.69 13.02
C ALA A 53 15.03 -4.82 13.36
N ASP A 54 14.00 -5.03 12.53
CA ASP A 54 12.97 -6.04 12.74
C ASP A 54 12.70 -6.74 11.41
N PRO A 55 13.40 -7.86 11.13
CA PRO A 55 13.31 -8.50 9.81
C PRO A 55 11.93 -9.07 9.48
N GLN A 56 11.02 -9.14 10.43
CA GLN A 56 9.64 -9.56 10.16
C GLN A 56 8.75 -8.41 9.71
N ARG A 57 9.22 -7.17 9.86
CA ARG A 57 8.42 -6.00 9.52
C ARG A 57 8.71 -5.58 8.09
N TYR A 58 7.66 -5.63 7.25
CA TYR A 58 7.73 -5.15 5.87
C TYR A 58 6.79 -3.96 5.71
N VAL A 59 7.19 -2.99 4.92
CA VAL A 59 6.42 -1.77 4.71
C VAL A 59 6.23 -1.56 3.21
N GLU A 60 4.99 -1.56 2.79
CA GLU A 60 4.61 -1.20 1.43
C GLU A 60 4.25 0.28 1.42
N THR A 61 4.78 1.02 0.47
CA THR A 61 4.44 2.43 0.29
C THR A 61 4.07 2.66 -1.17
N PHE A 62 2.94 3.29 -1.41
CA PHE A 62 2.60 3.68 -2.77
C PHE A 62 1.94 5.05 -2.77
N VAL A 63 2.10 5.74 -3.90
CA VAL A 63 1.72 7.14 -4.04
C VAL A 63 0.81 7.30 -5.24
N ALA A 64 -0.33 7.97 -5.04
CA ALA A 64 -1.20 8.41 -6.12
C ALA A 64 -1.03 9.92 -6.27
N GLU A 65 -1.36 10.47 -7.44
CA GLU A 65 -1.16 11.88 -7.70
C GLU A 65 -1.99 12.78 -6.76
N SER A 66 -3.15 12.29 -6.33
CA SER A 66 -4.03 13.07 -5.46
C SER A 66 -4.93 12.12 -4.68
N TRP A 67 -5.57 12.66 -3.63
CA TRP A 67 -6.60 11.93 -2.90
C TRP A 67 -7.76 11.53 -3.80
N ALA A 68 -8.13 12.38 -4.75
CA ALA A 68 -9.21 12.07 -5.68
C ALA A 68 -8.86 10.82 -6.51
N ASP A 69 -7.62 10.73 -6.98
CA ASP A 69 -7.16 9.55 -7.71
C ASP A 69 -7.16 8.32 -6.84
N HIS A 70 -6.69 8.45 -5.60
CA HIS A 70 -6.68 7.35 -4.64
C HIS A 70 -8.09 6.81 -4.39
N LEU A 71 -9.06 7.70 -4.21
CA LEU A 71 -10.44 7.30 -3.98
C LEU A 71 -11.04 6.60 -5.20
N ARG A 72 -10.69 7.06 -6.41
CA ARG A 72 -11.15 6.40 -7.62
C ARG A 72 -10.62 4.99 -7.75
N GLN A 73 -9.40 4.74 -7.27
CA GLN A 73 -8.82 3.40 -7.27
C GLN A 73 -9.65 2.43 -6.43
N HIS A 74 -10.14 2.88 -5.29
CA HIS A 74 -10.98 2.05 -4.42
C HIS A 74 -12.27 1.63 -5.13
N GLU A 75 -12.79 2.46 -6.00
CA GLU A 75 -14.02 2.15 -6.74
C GLU A 75 -13.81 1.11 -7.83
N ARG A 76 -12.58 0.89 -8.24
CA ARG A 76 -12.25 -0.03 -9.35
C ARG A 76 -11.87 -1.43 -8.90
N VAL A 77 -11.92 -1.70 -7.60
CA VAL A 77 -11.49 -2.99 -7.08
C VAL A 77 -12.42 -4.10 -7.58
N THR A 78 -11.85 -5.07 -8.28
CA THR A 78 -12.58 -6.22 -8.79
C THR A 78 -12.49 -7.38 -7.79
N ALA A 79 -13.27 -8.43 -8.03
CA ALA A 79 -13.19 -9.64 -7.21
C ALA A 79 -11.81 -10.29 -7.32
N ALA A 80 -11.20 -10.26 -8.52
CA ALA A 80 -9.85 -10.80 -8.71
C ALA A 80 -8.81 -10.01 -7.92
N ASP A 81 -8.93 -8.68 -7.93
CA ASP A 81 -8.02 -7.82 -7.16
C ASP A 81 -8.14 -8.08 -5.67
N ARG A 82 -9.37 -8.25 -5.20
CA ARG A 82 -9.62 -8.53 -3.80
C ARG A 82 -9.03 -9.87 -3.38
N ALA A 83 -9.07 -10.85 -4.26
CA ALA A 83 -8.44 -12.15 -3.99
C ALA A 83 -6.93 -12.04 -3.83
N VAL A 84 -6.28 -11.17 -4.63
CA VAL A 84 -4.84 -10.92 -4.49
C VAL A 84 -4.55 -10.25 -3.16
N GLU A 85 -5.34 -9.24 -2.79
CA GLU A 85 -5.17 -8.56 -1.51
C GLU A 85 -5.33 -9.53 -0.34
N GLU A 86 -6.34 -10.39 -0.40
CA GLU A 86 -6.57 -11.37 0.65
C GLU A 86 -5.43 -12.37 0.76
N ARG A 87 -4.86 -12.78 -0.37
CA ARG A 87 -3.71 -13.68 -0.38
C ARG A 87 -2.50 -13.05 0.29
N VAL A 88 -2.25 -11.78 -0.01
CA VAL A 88 -1.16 -11.02 0.62
C VAL A 88 -1.39 -10.92 2.13
N GLU A 89 -2.60 -10.52 2.52
CA GLU A 89 -2.93 -10.33 3.93
C GLU A 89 -2.88 -11.61 4.73
N ALA A 90 -3.10 -12.76 4.08
CA ALA A 90 -3.03 -14.06 4.75
C ALA A 90 -1.65 -14.38 5.30
N PHE A 91 -0.60 -13.73 4.77
CA PHE A 91 0.76 -13.90 5.30
C PHE A 91 1.01 -13.07 6.56
N HIS A 92 0.17 -12.09 6.82
CA HIS A 92 0.35 -11.19 7.95
C HIS A 92 0.09 -11.91 9.27
N LEU A 93 1.04 -11.78 10.21
CA LEU A 93 0.93 -12.40 11.53
C LEU A 93 0.11 -11.54 12.47
N GLY A 94 -0.58 -12.21 13.39
CA GLY A 94 -1.34 -11.54 14.43
C GLY A 94 -2.83 -11.47 14.10
N PRO A 95 -3.65 -11.12 15.11
CA PRO A 95 -5.11 -11.12 14.97
C PRO A 95 -5.67 -9.92 14.21
N ASP A 96 -4.89 -8.84 14.15
CA ASP A 96 -5.34 -7.61 13.50
C ASP A 96 -4.90 -7.58 12.04
N PRO A 97 -5.63 -6.90 11.15
CA PRO A 97 -5.17 -6.73 9.77
C PRO A 97 -3.90 -5.89 9.70
N PRO A 98 -3.19 -5.92 8.56
CA PRO A 98 -2.04 -5.03 8.37
C PRO A 98 -2.43 -3.59 8.63
N LYS A 99 -1.53 -2.86 9.30
CA LYS A 99 -1.79 -1.46 9.62
C LYS A 99 -1.65 -0.60 8.38
N THR A 100 -2.71 0.14 8.05
CA THR A 100 -2.70 1.03 6.90
C THR A 100 -2.75 2.47 7.38
N THR A 101 -1.85 3.30 6.85
CA THR A 101 -1.77 4.72 7.17
C THR A 101 -1.87 5.51 5.87
N HIS A 102 -2.69 6.54 5.88
CA HIS A 102 -2.84 7.43 4.72
C HIS A 102 -2.25 8.80 5.06
N LEU A 103 -1.40 9.27 4.17
CA LEU A 103 -0.73 10.55 4.35
C LEU A 103 -0.95 11.39 3.09
N VAL A 104 -0.88 12.70 3.25
CA VAL A 104 -0.88 13.61 2.11
C VAL A 104 0.46 14.31 2.07
N GLY A 105 1.07 14.36 0.87
CA GLY A 105 2.34 15.04 0.71
C GLY A 105 2.20 16.55 0.83
N GLU A 106 3.15 17.17 1.51
CA GLU A 106 3.19 18.61 1.67
C GLU A 106 4.17 19.20 0.67
N GLU A 107 3.79 20.30 0.04
CA GLU A 107 4.70 21.05 -0.79
C GLU A 107 5.29 22.20 0.03
N LEU A 108 6.62 22.25 0.04
CA LEU A 108 7.31 23.31 0.73
C LEU A 108 7.75 24.34 -0.28
N SER A 109 7.28 25.56 -0.11
CA SER A 109 7.82 26.65 -0.92
C SER A 109 9.14 27.08 -0.29
N SER A 110 10.16 27.15 -1.10
CA SER A 110 11.52 27.48 -0.64
C SER A 110 11.65 28.93 -0.21
#